data_c06d294c676e94b32df38392320dad1a
#
_entry.id   c06d294c676e94b32df38392320dad1a
#
_cell.length_a   1.000
_cell.length_b   1.000
_cell.length_c   1.000
_cell.angle_alpha   90.00
_cell.angle_beta   90.00
_cell.angle_gamma   90.00
#
_symmetry.space_group_name_H-M   'P 1'
#
loop_
_entity.id
_entity.type
_entity.pdbx_description
1 polymer ?
#
loop_
_entity_poly.entity_id
_entity_poly.type
_entity_poly.pdbx_seq_one_letter_code
_entity_poly.pdbx_strand_id
1 'polypeptide(L)'
;MINLIIELLNKISNIQIIPAFTATKPPKKPYTTYQVLNINSADFRGHTEREYIKQDEKYLETTEYRIIARLQFDVYSETQDETLENAIELRELILFNARREINRLDAGVVKSSEIKSLNELINSKYEYRCTFDIVFEYMKVTKERELELIKEIELLVNNKNKSRIARRKE
;
A
#
# COMPACT_ATOMS: atom_id res chain seq x y z
N MET A 1 -4.40 -2.49 4.44
CA MET A 1 -3.05 -3.00 4.11
C MET A 1 -1.96 -2.31 4.92
N ILE A 2 -1.73 -1.00 4.78
CA ILE A 2 -0.63 -0.30 5.49
C ILE A 2 -0.66 -0.56 7.00
N ASN A 3 -1.81 -0.46 7.65
CA ASN A 3 -1.93 -0.73 9.08
C ASN A 3 -1.50 -2.17 9.45
N LEU A 4 -1.83 -3.15 8.61
CA LEU A 4 -1.40 -4.55 8.83
C LEU A 4 0.12 -4.70 8.75
N ILE A 5 0.76 -4.00 7.81
CA ILE A 5 2.22 -3.96 7.70
C ILE A 5 2.84 -3.34 8.96
N ILE A 6 2.31 -2.21 9.43
CA ILE A 6 2.81 -1.53 10.63
C ILE A 6 2.59 -2.39 11.89
N GLU A 7 1.44 -3.04 12.03
CA GLU A 7 1.18 -3.99 13.12
C GLU A 7 2.15 -5.18 13.10
N LEU A 8 2.46 -5.72 11.91
CA LEU A 8 3.45 -6.77 11.74
C LEU A 8 4.83 -6.28 12.17
N LEU A 9 5.25 -5.11 11.68
CA LEU A 9 6.56 -4.53 12.03
C LEU A 9 6.67 -4.26 13.54
N ASN A 10 5.63 -3.77 14.20
CA ASN A 10 5.60 -3.58 15.64
C ASN A 10 5.71 -4.88 16.44
N LYS A 11 5.29 -6.02 15.87
CA LYS A 11 5.42 -7.34 16.54
C LYS A 11 6.85 -7.90 16.51
N ILE A 12 7.61 -7.53 15.48
CA ILE A 12 8.95 -8.10 15.23
C ILE A 12 10.08 -7.11 15.45
N SER A 13 9.79 -5.81 15.52
CA SER A 13 10.75 -4.76 15.81
C SER A 13 10.96 -4.60 17.32
N ASN A 14 12.18 -4.28 17.70
CA ASN A 14 12.52 -3.89 19.08
C ASN A 14 12.14 -2.44 19.42
N ILE A 15 11.76 -1.67 18.40
CA ILE A 15 11.43 -0.24 18.51
C ILE A 15 9.97 -0.05 18.18
N GLN A 16 9.25 0.70 19.01
CA GLN A 16 7.84 1.02 18.78
C GLN A 16 7.68 1.93 17.57
N ILE A 17 6.80 1.55 16.64
CA ILE A 17 6.46 2.32 15.44
C ILE A 17 5.06 2.91 15.62
N ILE A 18 4.96 4.23 15.62
CA ILE A 18 3.71 4.98 15.82
C ILE A 18 3.42 5.87 14.61
N PRO A 19 2.16 6.24 14.35
CA PRO A 19 1.87 7.20 13.30
C PRO A 19 2.41 8.59 13.66
N ALA A 20 2.95 9.30 12.64
CA ALA A 20 3.34 10.70 12.78
C ALA A 20 2.11 11.59 13.01
N PHE A 21 2.33 12.78 13.55
CA PHE A 21 1.29 13.81 13.77
C PHE A 21 0.12 13.36 14.64
N THR A 22 0.37 12.50 15.62
CA THR A 22 -0.63 12.16 16.63
C THR A 22 -0.67 13.24 17.73
N ALA A 23 -1.88 13.51 18.26
CA ALA A 23 -2.06 14.46 19.36
C ALA A 23 -1.55 13.93 20.73
N THR A 24 -1.11 12.68 20.78
CA THR A 24 -0.61 12.03 21.97
C THR A 24 0.87 12.32 22.19
N LYS A 25 1.29 12.40 23.46
CA LYS A 25 2.70 12.52 23.80
C LYS A 25 3.49 11.34 23.23
N PRO A 26 4.64 11.58 22.57
CA PRO A 26 5.46 10.50 22.06
C PRO A 26 5.95 9.57 23.19
N PRO A 27 6.17 8.29 22.90
CA PRO A 27 6.72 7.35 23.86
C PRO A 27 8.15 7.75 24.28
N LYS A 28 8.71 7.02 25.24
CA LYS A 28 10.13 7.17 25.55
C LYS A 28 10.97 6.70 24.39
N LYS A 29 12.09 7.36 24.14
CA LYS A 29 13.09 6.96 23.16
C LYS A 29 13.73 5.63 23.55
N PRO A 30 14.10 4.75 22.60
CA PRO A 30 13.95 4.95 21.15
C PRO A 30 12.52 4.66 20.66
N TYR A 31 12.08 5.37 19.66
CA TYR A 31 10.83 5.11 18.94
C TYR A 31 10.94 5.56 17.48
N THR A 32 10.03 5.10 16.65
CA THR A 32 9.94 5.47 15.25
C THR A 32 8.55 6.02 14.94
N THR A 33 8.49 7.09 14.16
CA THR A 33 7.23 7.51 13.56
C THR A 33 7.17 7.10 12.10
N TYR A 34 5.95 6.87 11.60
CA TYR A 34 5.74 6.66 10.17
C TYR A 34 4.68 7.62 9.65
N GLN A 35 4.85 8.02 8.39
CA GLN A 35 3.83 8.75 7.62
C GLN A 35 3.73 8.21 6.21
N VAL A 36 2.52 8.25 5.67
CA VAL A 36 2.28 7.93 4.27
C VAL A 36 2.50 9.20 3.45
N LEU A 37 3.53 9.21 2.61
CA LEU A 37 3.85 10.37 1.76
C LEU A 37 2.96 10.41 0.54
N ASN A 38 2.78 9.27 -0.13
CA ASN A 38 1.87 9.16 -1.27
C ASN A 38 1.35 7.73 -1.41
N ILE A 39 0.20 7.62 -2.08
CA ILE A 39 -0.38 6.36 -2.52
C ILE A 39 -0.79 6.56 -3.97
N ASN A 40 -0.25 5.74 -4.86
CA ASN A 40 -0.57 5.74 -6.27
C ASN A 40 -1.04 4.36 -6.72
N SER A 41 -2.01 4.33 -7.64
CA SER A 41 -2.27 3.12 -8.41
C SER A 41 -1.15 2.97 -9.45
N ALA A 42 -0.49 1.84 -9.47
CA ALA A 42 0.56 1.56 -10.45
C ALA A 42 0.00 1.36 -11.86
N ASP A 43 -1.29 1.07 -11.97
CA ASP A 43 -1.91 0.50 -13.16
C ASP A 43 -2.69 1.53 -13.99
N PHE A 44 -2.26 2.78 -13.99
CA PHE A 44 -2.85 3.80 -14.86
C PHE A 44 -2.73 3.46 -16.37
N ARG A 45 -2.04 2.38 -16.73
CA ARG A 45 -1.83 1.89 -18.10
C ARG A 45 -2.47 0.54 -18.40
N GLY A 46 -3.46 0.10 -17.63
CA GLY A 46 -4.33 -0.99 -18.07
C GLY A 46 -3.91 -2.43 -17.71
N HIS A 47 -3.07 -2.63 -16.72
CA HIS A 47 -2.81 -3.95 -16.15
C HIS A 47 -3.73 -4.25 -14.96
N THR A 48 -5.00 -3.94 -15.11
CA THR A 48 -6.02 -4.39 -14.17
C THR A 48 -6.52 -5.76 -14.61
N GLU A 49 -6.37 -6.75 -13.76
CA GLU A 49 -7.03 -8.02 -13.98
C GLU A 49 -8.52 -7.86 -13.66
N ARG A 50 -9.35 -8.26 -14.61
CA ARG A 50 -10.81 -8.28 -14.44
C ARG A 50 -11.26 -9.69 -14.43
N GLU A 51 -11.93 -10.09 -13.38
CA GLU A 51 -12.56 -11.38 -13.28
C GLU A 51 -14.08 -11.22 -13.41
N TYR A 52 -14.69 -12.10 -14.20
CA TYR A 52 -16.13 -12.13 -14.44
C TYR A 52 -16.66 -13.45 -13.92
N ILE A 53 -17.36 -13.42 -12.82
CA ILE A 53 -18.00 -14.60 -12.24
C ILE A 53 -19.48 -14.57 -12.59
N LYS A 54 -19.95 -15.62 -13.30
CA LYS A 54 -21.37 -15.76 -13.61
C LYS A 54 -22.12 -16.22 -12.38
N GLN A 55 -23.05 -15.39 -11.92
CA GLN A 55 -23.95 -15.72 -10.82
C GLN A 55 -25.39 -15.57 -11.32
N ASP A 56 -26.08 -16.68 -11.54
CA ASP A 56 -27.41 -16.75 -12.14
C ASP A 56 -27.50 -16.05 -13.52
N GLU A 57 -28.32 -15.00 -13.65
CA GLU A 57 -28.48 -14.22 -14.88
C GLU A 57 -27.58 -12.98 -14.96
N LYS A 58 -26.70 -12.77 -13.97
CA LYS A 58 -25.82 -11.60 -13.86
C LYS A 58 -24.35 -12.02 -13.89
N TYR A 59 -23.50 -11.10 -14.24
CA TYR A 59 -22.05 -11.25 -14.07
C TYR A 59 -21.59 -10.32 -12.96
N LEU A 60 -20.75 -10.84 -12.07
CA LEU A 60 -20.00 -10.05 -11.10
C LEU A 60 -18.64 -9.72 -11.72
N GLU A 61 -18.37 -8.44 -11.87
CA GLU A 61 -17.05 -7.94 -12.27
C GLU A 61 -16.27 -7.54 -11.02
N THR A 62 -15.12 -8.17 -10.79
CA THR A 62 -14.12 -7.73 -9.82
C THR A 62 -12.91 -7.21 -10.59
N THR A 63 -12.31 -6.16 -10.10
CA THR A 63 -11.11 -5.58 -10.68
C THR A 63 -10.03 -5.53 -9.62
N GLU A 64 -8.91 -6.18 -9.91
CA GLU A 64 -7.71 -6.09 -9.08
C GLU A 64 -6.75 -5.09 -9.69
N TYR A 65 -6.14 -4.27 -8.83
CA TYR A 65 -5.13 -3.32 -9.26
C TYR A 65 -4.05 -3.13 -8.19
N ARG A 66 -2.85 -2.87 -8.68
CA ARG A 66 -1.69 -2.69 -7.82
C ARG A 66 -1.64 -1.27 -7.25
N ILE A 67 -1.43 -1.18 -5.93
CA ILE A 67 -1.17 0.06 -5.21
C ILE A 67 0.30 0.15 -4.86
N ILE A 68 0.88 1.31 -5.07
CA ILE A 68 2.23 1.66 -4.60
C ILE A 68 2.08 2.74 -3.53
N ALA A 69 2.56 2.46 -2.33
CA ALA A 69 2.56 3.37 -1.19
C ALA A 69 3.98 3.67 -0.74
N ARG A 70 4.33 4.96 -0.65
CA ARG A 70 5.61 5.42 -0.10
C ARG A 70 5.39 5.87 1.34
N LEU A 71 6.08 5.21 2.25
CA LEU A 71 6.08 5.52 3.68
C LEU A 71 7.44 6.07 4.06
N GLN A 72 7.44 7.15 4.83
CA GLN A 72 8.62 7.67 5.50
C GLN A 72 8.64 7.17 6.94
N PHE A 73 9.81 6.77 7.40
CA PHE A 73 10.09 6.39 8.77
C PHE A 73 11.10 7.36 9.37
N ASP A 74 10.75 7.93 10.53
CA ASP A 74 11.63 8.82 11.29
C ASP A 74 11.95 8.15 12.62
N VAL A 75 13.22 7.83 12.84
CA VAL A 75 13.74 7.14 14.03
C VAL A 75 14.31 8.16 14.99
N TYR A 76 13.93 8.06 16.25
CA TYR A 76 14.35 8.95 17.34
C TYR A 76 15.01 8.17 18.46
N SER A 77 16.21 8.61 18.90
CA SER A 77 16.93 8.02 20.03
C SER A 77 17.57 9.12 20.90
N GLU A 78 18.30 8.70 21.94
CA GLU A 78 18.93 9.66 22.86
C GLU A 78 20.26 10.20 22.32
N THR A 79 20.94 9.44 21.45
CA THR A 79 22.21 9.84 20.85
C THR A 79 22.17 9.68 19.32
N GLN A 80 23.10 10.36 18.64
CA GLN A 80 23.18 10.29 17.17
C GLN A 80 23.55 8.86 16.69
N ASP A 81 24.52 8.23 17.35
CA ASP A 81 25.01 6.90 16.96
C ASP A 81 23.89 5.87 17.13
N GLU A 82 23.21 5.87 18.29
CA GLU A 82 22.06 5.00 18.55
C GLU A 82 20.91 5.24 17.53
N THR A 83 20.69 6.49 17.14
CA THR A 83 19.65 6.81 16.15
C THR A 83 19.98 6.20 14.79
N LEU A 84 21.25 6.28 14.39
CA LEU A 84 21.72 5.71 13.12
C LEU A 84 21.67 4.18 13.15
N GLU A 85 22.15 3.54 14.23
CA GLU A 85 22.08 2.09 14.41
C GLU A 85 20.64 1.58 14.35
N ASN A 86 19.73 2.19 15.12
CA ASN A 86 18.32 1.85 15.12
C ASN A 86 17.65 2.04 13.75
N ALA A 87 18.05 3.07 12.99
CA ALA A 87 17.53 3.29 11.64
C ALA A 87 18.03 2.22 10.65
N ILE A 88 19.29 1.80 10.77
CA ILE A 88 19.87 0.72 9.98
C ILE A 88 19.14 -0.60 10.29
N GLU A 89 19.04 -0.96 11.57
CA GLU A 89 18.37 -2.19 12.01
C GLU A 89 16.91 -2.26 11.55
N LEU A 90 16.13 -1.17 11.70
CA LEU A 90 14.74 -1.13 11.26
C LEU A 90 14.63 -1.27 9.74
N ARG A 91 15.50 -0.59 8.99
CA ARG A 91 15.51 -0.68 7.53
C ARG A 91 15.87 -2.10 7.07
N GLU A 92 16.86 -2.74 7.66
CA GLU A 92 17.25 -4.13 7.38
C GLU A 92 16.13 -5.11 7.76
N LEU A 93 15.50 -4.91 8.92
CA LEU A 93 14.33 -5.67 9.32
C LEU A 93 13.26 -5.66 8.22
N ILE A 94 12.90 -4.49 7.69
CA ILE A 94 11.89 -4.35 6.66
C ILE A 94 12.34 -4.99 5.34
N LEU A 95 13.58 -4.76 4.92
CA LEU A 95 14.09 -5.21 3.62
C LEU A 95 14.35 -6.73 3.56
N PHE A 96 14.76 -7.33 4.67
CA PHE A 96 15.24 -8.71 4.68
C PHE A 96 14.43 -9.59 5.63
N ASN A 97 14.39 -9.29 6.92
CA ASN A 97 13.88 -10.19 7.92
C ASN A 97 12.34 -10.31 7.88
N ALA A 98 11.64 -9.18 7.70
CA ALA A 98 10.19 -9.15 7.61
C ALA A 98 9.64 -9.47 6.21
N ARG A 99 10.49 -9.59 5.20
CA ARG A 99 10.06 -9.70 3.80
C ARG A 99 9.09 -10.84 3.56
N ARG A 100 9.36 -12.00 4.16
CA ARG A 100 8.49 -13.17 4.01
C ARG A 100 7.11 -12.95 4.61
N GLU A 101 7.05 -12.31 5.77
CA GLU A 101 5.81 -12.01 6.48
C GLU A 101 5.01 -10.91 5.77
N ILE A 102 5.69 -9.91 5.21
CA ILE A 102 5.07 -8.88 4.36
C ILE A 102 4.46 -9.51 3.11
N ASN A 103 5.18 -10.44 2.46
CA ASN A 103 4.67 -11.16 1.29
C ASN A 103 3.43 -12.02 1.63
N ARG A 104 3.33 -12.57 2.84
CA ARG A 104 2.12 -13.30 3.29
C ARG A 104 0.88 -12.41 3.46
N LEU A 105 1.08 -11.10 3.52
CA LEU A 105 0.01 -10.10 3.51
C LEU A 105 -0.34 -9.63 2.08
N ASP A 106 0.11 -10.33 1.03
CA ASP A 106 -0.01 -9.91 -0.37
C ASP A 106 0.56 -8.51 -0.63
N ALA A 107 1.65 -8.18 0.09
CA ALA A 107 2.39 -6.94 -0.05
C ALA A 107 3.86 -7.24 -0.33
N GLY A 108 4.53 -6.32 -1.01
CA GLY A 108 5.96 -6.40 -1.32
C GLY A 108 6.70 -5.12 -0.98
N VAL A 109 8.01 -5.21 -0.77
CA VAL A 109 8.90 -4.07 -0.66
C VAL A 109 9.56 -3.84 -2.02
N VAL A 110 9.28 -2.68 -2.64
CA VAL A 110 9.80 -2.32 -3.98
C VAL A 110 11.19 -1.72 -3.89
N LYS A 111 11.37 -0.74 -3.01
CA LYS A 111 12.65 -0.06 -2.81
C LYS A 111 12.70 0.67 -1.46
N SER A 112 13.91 1.01 -1.04
CA SER A 112 14.22 1.89 0.09
C SER A 112 15.05 3.07 -0.37
N SER A 113 14.92 4.21 0.32
CA SER A 113 15.86 5.32 0.20
C SER A 113 17.13 5.09 1.03
N GLU A 114 18.09 5.97 0.87
CA GLU A 114 19.19 6.13 1.83
C GLU A 114 18.65 6.63 3.19
N ILE A 115 19.42 6.37 4.25
CA ILE A 115 19.16 6.92 5.58
C ILE A 115 19.80 8.31 5.65
N LYS A 116 19.04 9.30 6.10
CA LYS A 116 19.49 10.68 6.28
C LYS A 116 19.39 11.09 7.73
N SER A 117 20.46 11.67 8.27
CA SER A 117 20.43 12.28 9.61
C SER A 117 19.85 13.70 9.52
N LEU A 118 18.81 13.96 10.31
CA LEU A 118 18.09 15.24 10.36
C LEU A 118 18.00 15.72 11.81
N ASN A 119 19.16 15.98 12.41
CA ASN A 119 19.20 16.47 13.80
C ASN A 119 18.69 17.90 13.90
N GLU A 120 17.86 18.18 14.88
CA GLU A 120 17.30 19.51 15.13
C GLU A 120 17.68 20.00 16.54
N LEU A 121 17.93 21.29 16.67
CA LEU A 121 18.15 21.94 17.97
C LEU A 121 16.81 22.48 18.48
N ILE A 122 16.23 21.82 19.48
CA ILE A 122 14.94 22.19 20.09
C ILE A 122 15.20 22.59 21.52
N ASN A 123 14.86 23.83 21.91
CA ASN A 123 15.00 24.34 23.27
C ASN A 123 16.39 24.06 23.90
N SER A 124 17.47 24.33 23.14
CA SER A 124 18.87 24.13 23.54
C SER A 124 19.29 22.67 23.75
N LYS A 125 18.49 21.72 23.27
CA LYS A 125 18.84 20.28 23.22
C LYS A 125 18.74 19.77 21.81
N TYR A 126 19.69 18.91 21.41
CA TYR A 126 19.59 18.24 20.13
C TYR A 126 18.54 17.14 20.19
N GLU A 127 17.65 17.15 19.20
CA GLU A 127 16.81 16.00 18.90
C GLU A 127 17.45 15.24 17.74
N TYR A 128 17.91 14.03 18.04
CA TYR A 128 18.54 13.18 17.05
C TYR A 128 17.46 12.41 16.29
N ARG A 129 17.46 12.58 14.96
CA ARG A 129 16.50 11.95 14.06
C ARG A 129 17.18 11.44 12.80
N CYS A 130 16.90 10.21 12.44
CA CYS A 130 17.24 9.64 11.15
C CYS A 130 15.98 9.32 10.37
N THR A 131 15.96 9.62 9.08
CA THR A 131 14.81 9.38 8.21
C THR A 131 15.20 8.52 7.03
N PHE A 132 14.27 7.65 6.60
CA PHE A 132 14.34 6.91 5.34
C PHE A 132 12.94 6.57 4.84
N ASP A 133 12.83 6.30 3.54
CA ASP A 133 11.57 5.95 2.91
C ASP A 133 11.59 4.49 2.46
N ILE A 134 10.44 3.84 2.59
CA ILE A 134 10.17 2.52 2.01
C ILE A 134 8.99 2.63 1.06
N VAL A 135 9.12 2.03 -0.10
CA VAL A 135 8.04 1.89 -1.06
C VAL A 135 7.50 0.47 -0.99
N PHE A 136 6.26 0.36 -0.59
CA PHE A 136 5.49 -0.90 -0.58
C PHE A 136 4.59 -0.96 -1.80
N GLU A 137 4.35 -2.19 -2.27
CA GLU A 137 3.30 -2.49 -3.24
C GLU A 137 2.35 -3.53 -2.66
N TYR A 138 1.08 -3.47 -3.04
CA TYR A 138 0.08 -4.46 -2.67
C TYR A 138 -1.09 -4.44 -3.64
N MET A 139 -1.79 -5.57 -3.74
CA MET A 139 -2.98 -5.69 -4.55
C MET A 139 -4.20 -5.16 -3.79
N LYS A 140 -5.06 -4.46 -4.51
CA LYS A 140 -6.36 -4.01 -4.02
C LYS A 140 -7.45 -4.47 -4.96
N VAL A 141 -8.43 -5.19 -4.41
CA VAL A 141 -9.62 -5.62 -5.11
C VAL A 141 -10.68 -4.52 -5.00
N THR A 142 -11.32 -4.18 -6.10
CA THR A 142 -12.49 -3.30 -6.08
C THR A 142 -13.70 -4.04 -5.55
N LYS A 143 -14.71 -3.28 -5.14
CA LYS A 143 -16.02 -3.86 -4.84
C LYS A 143 -16.58 -4.52 -6.09
N GLU A 144 -17.26 -5.64 -5.91
CA GLU A 144 -18.00 -6.33 -6.95
C GLU A 144 -19.02 -5.38 -7.61
N ARG A 145 -19.02 -5.38 -8.92
CA ARG A 145 -19.99 -4.66 -9.72
C ARG A 145 -20.87 -5.65 -10.46
N GLU A 146 -22.16 -5.58 -10.25
CA GLU A 146 -23.11 -6.35 -11.04
C GLU A 146 -23.20 -5.77 -12.46
N LEU A 147 -23.04 -6.64 -13.45
CA LEU A 147 -23.23 -6.32 -14.86
C LEU A 147 -24.46 -7.05 -15.37
N GLU A 148 -25.37 -6.31 -16.02
CA GLU A 148 -26.49 -6.91 -16.69
C GLU A 148 -26.04 -7.57 -18.00
N LEU A 149 -26.58 -8.75 -18.28
CA LEU A 149 -26.38 -9.43 -19.53
C LEU A 149 -27.07 -8.68 -20.68
N ILE A 150 -26.33 -8.34 -21.71
CA ILE A 150 -26.92 -7.89 -22.96
C ILE A 150 -27.60 -9.11 -23.60
N LYS A 151 -28.92 -9.19 -23.46
CA LYS A 151 -29.72 -10.30 -24.01
C LYS A 151 -29.95 -10.14 -25.52
N GLU A 152 -29.98 -8.92 -26.00
CA GLU A 152 -30.30 -8.62 -27.40
C GLU A 152 -29.64 -7.33 -27.89
N ILE A 153 -29.09 -7.34 -29.08
CA ILE A 153 -28.54 -6.15 -29.75
C ILE A 153 -29.37 -5.92 -31.01
N GLU A 154 -30.06 -4.79 -31.08
CA GLU A 154 -30.72 -4.31 -32.32
C GLU A 154 -29.75 -3.46 -33.16
N LEU A 155 -29.41 -3.95 -34.34
CA LEU A 155 -28.62 -3.21 -35.31
C LEU A 155 -29.54 -2.48 -36.27
N LEU A 156 -29.54 -1.15 -36.22
CA LEU A 156 -30.23 -0.30 -37.20
C LEU A 156 -29.25 0.06 -38.32
N VAL A 157 -29.34 -0.63 -39.43
CA VAL A 157 -28.54 -0.32 -40.61
C VAL A 157 -29.44 0.47 -41.60
N ASN A 158 -29.12 1.73 -41.84
CA ASN A 158 -29.73 2.61 -42.85
C ASN A 158 -31.26 2.73 -42.79
N ASN A 159 -31.85 2.79 -41.62
CA ASN A 159 -33.30 2.95 -41.40
C ASN A 159 -34.24 1.97 -42.14
N LYS A 160 -33.72 0.97 -42.85
CA LYS A 160 -34.52 0.05 -43.67
C LYS A 160 -34.41 -1.43 -43.34
N ASN A 161 -33.35 -1.87 -42.68
CA ASN A 161 -33.23 -3.28 -42.28
C ASN A 161 -32.86 -3.38 -40.78
N LYS A 162 -33.77 -3.94 -40.01
CA LYS A 162 -33.50 -4.35 -38.64
C LYS A 162 -32.96 -5.77 -38.64
N SER A 163 -31.71 -5.98 -38.29
CA SER A 163 -31.22 -7.31 -37.97
C SER A 163 -31.13 -7.45 -36.46
N ARG A 164 -31.77 -8.48 -35.94
CA ARG A 164 -31.75 -8.85 -34.52
C ARG A 164 -30.71 -9.96 -34.30
N ILE A 165 -29.72 -9.68 -33.50
CA ILE A 165 -28.77 -10.70 -33.06
C ILE A 165 -29.16 -11.09 -31.63
N ALA A 166 -29.86 -12.20 -31.49
CA ALA A 166 -30.16 -12.80 -30.19
C ALA A 166 -29.10 -13.87 -29.87
N ARG A 167 -28.70 -13.97 -28.60
CA ARG A 167 -27.82 -15.05 -28.15
C ARG A 167 -28.54 -16.38 -28.30
N ARG A 168 -27.97 -17.35 -29.07
CA ARG A 168 -28.47 -18.71 -29.12
C ARG A 168 -28.46 -19.27 -27.68
N LYS A 169 -29.58 -19.79 -27.22
CA LYS A 169 -29.65 -20.64 -26.02
C LYS A 169 -28.95 -21.95 -26.35
N GLU A 170 -27.85 -22.26 -25.72
CA GLU A 170 -27.31 -23.60 -25.59
C GLU A 170 -28.00 -24.34 -24.47
#